data_856351b7926bce0334e76231caf59772
#
_entry.id   856351b7926bce0334e76231caf59772
#
_cell.length_a   1.000
_cell.length_b   1.000
_cell.length_c   1.000
_cell.angle_alpha   90.00
_cell.angle_beta   90.00
_cell.angle_gamma   90.00
#
_symmetry.space_group_name_H-M   'P 1'
#
loop_
_entity.id
_entity.type
_entity.pdbx_description
1 polymer ?
#
loop_
_entity_poly.entity_id
_entity_poly.type
_entity_poly.pdbx_seq_one_letter_code
_entity_poly.pdbx_strand_id
1 'polypeptide(L)'
;EETGTVSQVPWSVVDGLTQTYERNQYRNSLYGERPVQDKERFAGLKSVKATVTAQPEETKEISDLLMGIFFEDINYSADGGLYAELIQNRDFEYEPSDREGDKNWNSTHSWKLEGENATFTISTSDPIHPNNPHYAVLKTNQPGAALTNTGFDGIALKAGEKYDFSLFARIPEGSKSGKLLVRLVDADGTVQGETTVTVSSRSWKTYKAVLTAKASADTHLELHPQSAGEIELDMISLFPQNTFKGRKNGLRPDLAQTLADMHPRFVRFPGGCVAHGDGLKNIYQWKNTIGPLEARKPARNLWGYHQSMGLGYYEYFQFCEDIGAEPLPVLAAGVPCQNSACHGDLRGGQQGGIPMSEMGAYIQDILDLIEWANGDAKKTKWGKIRAESGHPKPFNLKYIGIGNEDLITDVFEERFTMIYLAIKEKYPEIIVVGTVGPFNEGTDYVEGWKLADKLGVPMVDEHYYQSPGWFLHNQDFYDKYDRSKKTKVYLGEYATHIPGRRANMETALTEALYLAALERNGDVVHMSSYAPLLAKDGRTQWNPDLIYFNNREVRPTTGYYVQKLYGQNAGDHYI
;
A
#
# COMPACT_ATOMS: atom_id res chain seq x y z
N GLU A 1 -17.15 -32.48 -24.07
CA GLU A 1 -17.15 -32.40 -25.56
C GLU A 1 -16.65 -31.00 -25.93
N GLU A 2 -15.52 -30.93 -26.62
CA GLU A 2 -15.02 -29.67 -27.19
C GLU A 2 -15.82 -29.34 -28.45
N THR A 3 -16.43 -28.16 -28.47
CA THR A 3 -17.08 -27.63 -29.66
C THR A 3 -16.11 -26.69 -30.38
N GLY A 4 -15.77 -27.01 -31.62
CA GLY A 4 -14.92 -26.19 -32.49
C GLY A 4 -15.71 -25.53 -33.61
N THR A 5 -15.27 -24.35 -34.03
CA THR A 5 -15.78 -23.67 -35.23
C THR A 5 -14.74 -23.78 -36.35
N VAL A 6 -15.19 -24.08 -37.55
CA VAL A 6 -14.33 -24.14 -38.76
C VAL A 6 -14.59 -22.88 -39.58
N SER A 7 -13.54 -22.11 -39.85
CA SER A 7 -13.61 -20.95 -40.73
C SER A 7 -12.60 -21.07 -41.87
N GLN A 8 -13.00 -20.69 -43.06
CA GLN A 8 -12.09 -20.59 -44.21
C GLN A 8 -11.41 -19.22 -44.16
N VAL A 9 -10.07 -19.20 -44.09
CA VAL A 9 -9.28 -17.97 -44.00
C VAL A 9 -8.15 -17.98 -45.05
N PRO A 10 -7.66 -16.81 -45.48
CA PRO A 10 -6.48 -16.72 -46.35
C PRO A 10 -5.24 -17.29 -45.67
N TRP A 11 -4.29 -17.83 -46.44
CA TRP A 11 -3.01 -18.31 -45.93
C TRP A 11 -2.23 -17.26 -45.13
N SER A 12 -2.34 -15.98 -45.48
CA SER A 12 -1.71 -14.89 -44.73
C SER A 12 -2.17 -14.81 -43.26
N VAL A 13 -3.42 -15.24 -42.97
CA VAL A 13 -3.91 -15.33 -41.59
C VAL A 13 -3.26 -16.51 -40.86
N VAL A 14 -3.12 -17.64 -41.53
CA VAL A 14 -2.44 -18.84 -40.99
C VAL A 14 -0.97 -18.53 -40.71
N ASP A 15 -0.28 -17.88 -41.66
CA ASP A 15 1.12 -17.47 -41.50
C ASP A 15 1.27 -16.50 -40.33
N GLY A 16 0.37 -15.54 -40.18
CA GLY A 16 0.35 -14.60 -39.05
C GLY A 16 0.15 -15.31 -37.70
N LEU A 17 -0.75 -16.28 -37.63
CA LEU A 17 -0.96 -17.11 -36.44
C LEU A 17 0.28 -17.94 -36.10
N THR A 18 0.91 -18.56 -37.13
CA THR A 18 2.14 -19.35 -36.95
C THR A 18 3.27 -18.48 -36.42
N GLN A 19 3.50 -17.30 -37.01
CA GLN A 19 4.51 -16.36 -36.54
C GLN A 19 4.24 -15.88 -35.12
N THR A 20 2.96 -15.64 -34.79
CA THR A 20 2.57 -15.25 -33.42
C THR A 20 2.84 -16.39 -32.43
N TYR A 21 2.49 -17.63 -32.82
CA TYR A 21 2.77 -18.81 -32.00
C TYR A 21 4.28 -19.00 -31.77
N GLU A 22 5.11 -18.92 -32.80
CA GLU A 22 6.56 -19.04 -32.70
C GLU A 22 7.16 -17.94 -31.83
N ARG A 23 6.67 -16.69 -31.96
CA ARG A 23 7.07 -15.57 -31.11
C ARG A 23 6.72 -15.83 -29.65
N ASN A 24 5.52 -16.32 -29.38
CA ASN A 24 5.08 -16.64 -28.03
C ASN A 24 5.87 -17.80 -27.45
N GLN A 25 6.21 -18.83 -28.24
CA GLN A 25 7.09 -19.91 -27.79
C GLN A 25 8.48 -19.39 -27.43
N TYR A 26 9.04 -18.51 -28.24
CA TYR A 26 10.32 -17.87 -27.95
C TYR A 26 10.25 -17.04 -26.65
N ARG A 27 9.21 -16.20 -26.50
CA ARG A 27 8.97 -15.44 -25.28
C ARG A 27 8.84 -16.35 -24.04
N ASN A 28 8.04 -17.40 -24.15
CA ASN A 28 7.87 -18.37 -23.06
C ASN A 28 9.20 -19.06 -22.69
N SER A 29 10.09 -19.26 -23.64
CA SER A 29 11.43 -19.79 -23.37
C SER A 29 12.28 -18.82 -22.54
N LEU A 30 12.11 -17.52 -22.72
CA LEU A 30 12.77 -16.48 -21.90
C LEU A 30 12.21 -16.47 -20.45
N TYR A 31 10.89 -16.67 -20.28
CA TYR A 31 10.30 -16.85 -18.95
C TYR A 31 10.73 -18.15 -18.24
N GLY A 32 11.12 -19.13 -19.02
CA GLY A 32 11.53 -20.44 -18.52
C GLY A 32 12.91 -20.48 -17.85
N GLU A 33 13.63 -19.35 -17.78
CA GLU A 33 14.92 -19.26 -17.12
C GLU A 33 14.81 -19.70 -15.64
N ARG A 34 15.62 -20.70 -15.26
CA ARG A 34 15.57 -21.28 -13.93
C ARG A 34 16.95 -21.35 -13.30
N PRO A 35 17.05 -21.22 -11.96
CA PRO A 35 18.33 -21.32 -11.24
C PRO A 35 19.13 -22.58 -11.55
N VAL A 36 18.47 -23.69 -11.81
CA VAL A 36 19.12 -24.96 -12.13
C VAL A 36 19.94 -24.91 -13.43
N GLN A 37 19.64 -23.97 -14.32
CA GLN A 37 20.31 -23.77 -15.60
C GLN A 37 21.52 -22.82 -15.51
N ASP A 38 21.76 -22.17 -14.40
CA ASP A 38 22.80 -21.12 -14.26
C ASP A 38 24.20 -21.64 -14.58
N LYS A 39 24.49 -22.87 -14.19
CA LYS A 39 25.79 -23.49 -14.47
C LYS A 39 26.09 -23.54 -15.96
N GLU A 40 25.08 -23.79 -16.78
CA GLU A 40 25.19 -23.84 -18.24
C GLU A 40 25.10 -22.45 -18.86
N ARG A 41 24.13 -21.64 -18.41
CA ARG A 41 23.90 -20.26 -18.88
C ARG A 41 25.15 -19.39 -18.72
N PHE A 42 25.88 -19.53 -17.64
CA PHE A 42 27.02 -18.68 -17.30
C PHE A 42 28.38 -19.35 -17.51
N ALA A 43 28.42 -20.57 -17.99
CA ALA A 43 29.67 -21.34 -18.20
C ALA A 43 30.65 -20.64 -19.16
N GLY A 44 30.12 -19.87 -20.11
CA GLY A 44 30.92 -19.16 -21.13
C GLY A 44 31.30 -17.71 -20.81
N LEU A 45 30.96 -17.21 -19.61
CA LEU A 45 31.26 -15.82 -19.24
C LEU A 45 32.77 -15.53 -19.23
N LYS A 46 33.14 -14.47 -19.92
CA LYS A 46 34.54 -13.97 -20.02
C LYS A 46 34.57 -12.49 -19.68
N SER A 47 35.69 -12.03 -19.15
CA SER A 47 35.93 -10.59 -18.97
C SER A 47 35.84 -9.86 -20.30
N VAL A 48 35.07 -8.77 -20.33
CA VAL A 48 34.89 -7.90 -21.50
C VAL A 48 35.54 -6.55 -21.21
N LYS A 49 36.16 -5.97 -22.22
CA LYS A 49 36.60 -4.55 -22.20
C LYS A 49 35.57 -3.76 -22.98
N ALA A 50 35.05 -2.69 -22.39
CA ALA A 50 34.12 -1.78 -23.04
C ALA A 50 34.69 -0.36 -23.03
N THR A 51 34.37 0.41 -24.06
CA THR A 51 34.62 1.85 -24.13
C THR A 51 33.28 2.55 -24.19
N VAL A 52 33.06 3.50 -23.29
CA VAL A 52 31.87 4.34 -23.29
C VAL A 52 32.27 5.71 -23.86
N THR A 53 31.56 6.16 -24.88
CA THR A 53 31.76 7.48 -25.50
C THR A 53 30.49 8.28 -25.36
N ALA A 54 30.53 9.42 -24.65
CA ALA A 54 29.44 10.35 -24.56
C ALA A 54 29.35 11.20 -25.83
N GLN A 55 28.12 11.43 -26.32
CA GLN A 55 27.81 12.27 -27.48
C GLN A 55 26.91 13.44 -27.04
N PRO A 56 27.44 14.47 -26.40
CA PRO A 56 26.67 15.51 -25.72
C PRO A 56 25.80 16.36 -26.65
N GLU A 57 26.02 16.33 -27.95
CA GLU A 57 25.18 16.99 -28.97
C GLU A 57 23.89 16.25 -29.31
N GLU A 58 23.77 14.98 -28.93
CA GLU A 58 22.59 14.16 -29.14
C GLU A 58 21.85 13.95 -27.81
N THR A 59 21.16 14.98 -27.33
CA THR A 59 20.47 14.94 -26.04
C THR A 59 18.98 14.75 -26.19
N LYS A 60 18.37 14.08 -25.20
CA LYS A 60 16.91 13.98 -25.00
C LYS A 60 16.56 14.36 -23.58
N GLU A 61 15.46 15.08 -23.38
CA GLU A 61 14.97 15.41 -22.05
C GLU A 61 14.54 14.14 -21.30
N ILE A 62 14.89 14.05 -20.01
CA ILE A 62 14.39 13.06 -19.07
C ILE A 62 13.25 13.72 -18.29
N SER A 63 12.20 12.97 -18.00
CA SER A 63 11.13 13.49 -17.16
C SER A 63 11.59 13.75 -15.74
N ASP A 64 11.29 14.93 -15.20
CA ASP A 64 11.55 15.28 -13.78
C ASP A 64 10.85 14.34 -12.79
N LEU A 65 9.83 13.61 -13.23
CA LEU A 65 9.03 12.70 -12.42
C LEU A 65 9.37 11.21 -12.69
N LEU A 66 10.41 10.90 -13.47
CA LEU A 66 10.65 9.52 -13.90
C LEU A 66 10.77 8.54 -12.72
N MET A 67 11.47 8.93 -11.66
CA MET A 67 11.75 8.03 -10.52
C MET A 67 10.80 8.29 -9.36
N GLY A 68 9.89 7.35 -9.09
CA GLY A 68 8.99 7.39 -7.96
C GLY A 68 8.92 6.07 -7.20
N ILE A 69 8.02 5.99 -6.24
CA ILE A 69 7.73 4.76 -5.49
C ILE A 69 6.24 4.46 -5.51
N PHE A 70 5.92 3.17 -5.49
CA PHE A 70 4.58 2.65 -5.37
C PHE A 70 4.42 1.93 -4.04
N PHE A 71 3.60 2.49 -3.14
CA PHE A 71 3.23 1.86 -1.89
C PHE A 71 1.88 1.18 -2.03
N GLU A 72 1.85 -0.10 -1.76
CA GLU A 72 0.64 -0.88 -1.56
C GLU A 72 0.66 -1.53 -0.18
N ASP A 73 -0.49 -1.58 0.51
CA ASP A 73 -0.62 -2.35 1.73
C ASP A 73 -0.77 -3.84 1.41
N ILE A 74 0.35 -4.43 0.98
CA ILE A 74 0.58 -5.84 0.74
C ILE A 74 1.72 -6.32 1.65
N ASN A 75 1.79 -7.60 1.97
CA ASN A 75 2.90 -8.16 2.75
C ASN A 75 3.08 -7.49 4.13
N TYR A 76 1.98 -7.00 4.74
CA TYR A 76 2.00 -6.25 6.01
C TYR A 76 2.87 -4.99 5.96
N SER A 77 2.81 -4.27 4.85
CA SER A 77 3.62 -3.08 4.65
C SER A 77 3.10 -1.83 5.37
N ALA A 78 1.81 -1.74 5.69
CA ALA A 78 1.24 -0.66 6.51
C ALA A 78 1.24 -1.03 7.99
N ASP A 79 0.17 -1.66 8.49
CA ASP A 79 0.07 -2.12 9.88
C ASP A 79 1.12 -3.20 10.18
N GLY A 80 1.97 -2.95 11.20
CA GLY A 80 3.12 -3.82 11.49
C GLY A 80 4.32 -3.63 10.57
N GLY A 81 4.27 -2.63 9.69
CA GLY A 81 5.32 -2.22 8.75
C GLY A 81 5.66 -0.74 8.87
N LEU A 82 5.31 0.04 7.84
CA LEU A 82 5.64 1.47 7.75
C LEU A 82 4.94 2.32 8.81
N TYR A 83 3.72 1.95 9.22
CA TYR A 83 2.99 2.59 10.30
C TYR A 83 3.56 2.21 11.66
N ALA A 84 3.89 3.20 12.49
CA ALA A 84 4.65 2.97 13.71
C ALA A 84 3.83 2.49 14.92
N GLU A 85 2.54 2.18 14.77
CA GLU A 85 1.73 1.56 15.81
C GLU A 85 2.26 0.16 16.15
N LEU A 86 2.49 -0.12 17.43
CA LEU A 86 3.05 -1.38 17.90
C LEU A 86 1.99 -2.38 18.39
N ILE A 87 0.77 -1.91 18.66
CA ILE A 87 -0.31 -2.76 19.16
C ILE A 87 -1.14 -3.29 18.00
N GLN A 88 -1.19 -4.59 17.85
CA GLN A 88 -2.07 -5.24 16.88
C GLN A 88 -3.50 -5.32 17.43
N ASN A 89 -4.50 -5.06 16.57
CA ASN A 89 -5.91 -5.06 16.96
C ASN A 89 -6.19 -4.12 18.16
N ARG A 90 -5.73 -2.88 18.05
CA ARG A 90 -5.83 -1.85 19.10
C ARG A 90 -7.28 -1.44 19.44
N ASP A 91 -8.18 -1.66 18.47
CA ASP A 91 -9.58 -1.21 18.43
C ASP A 91 -10.58 -2.38 18.50
N PHE A 92 -10.10 -3.62 18.61
CA PHE A 92 -10.91 -4.82 18.67
C PHE A 92 -11.83 -5.07 17.45
N GLU A 93 -11.48 -4.49 16.28
CA GLU A 93 -12.29 -4.54 15.07
C GLU A 93 -11.91 -5.67 14.09
N TYR A 94 -10.98 -6.56 14.46
CA TYR A 94 -10.67 -7.73 13.62
C TYR A 94 -11.89 -8.64 13.49
N GLU A 95 -12.12 -9.14 12.28
CA GLU A 95 -13.24 -10.01 11.94
C GLU A 95 -12.76 -11.31 11.26
N PRO A 96 -13.51 -12.43 11.37
CA PRO A 96 -13.18 -13.67 10.67
C PRO A 96 -13.09 -13.52 9.14
N SER A 97 -13.78 -12.53 8.58
CA SER A 97 -13.73 -12.18 7.15
C SER A 97 -12.39 -11.59 6.72
N ASP A 98 -11.61 -11.02 7.63
CA ASP A 98 -10.29 -10.46 7.32
C ASP A 98 -9.33 -11.54 6.80
N ARG A 99 -9.46 -12.75 7.34
CA ARG A 99 -8.69 -13.91 6.92
C ARG A 99 -9.57 -15.15 6.82
N GLU A 100 -10.01 -15.42 5.62
CA GLU A 100 -10.94 -16.51 5.35
C GLU A 100 -10.47 -17.84 5.94
N GLY A 101 -11.39 -18.50 6.67
CA GLY A 101 -11.16 -19.80 7.29
C GLY A 101 -10.40 -19.75 8.63
N ASP A 102 -9.87 -18.61 9.06
CA ASP A 102 -9.18 -18.48 10.34
C ASP A 102 -10.09 -17.87 11.41
N LYS A 103 -10.70 -18.72 12.21
CA LYS A 103 -11.60 -18.32 13.32
C LYS A 103 -10.91 -17.53 14.43
N ASN A 104 -9.57 -17.50 14.46
CA ASN A 104 -8.81 -16.72 15.44
C ASN A 104 -8.74 -15.24 15.05
N TRP A 105 -9.08 -14.89 13.81
CA TRP A 105 -9.25 -13.52 13.39
C TRP A 105 -10.65 -13.04 13.80
N ASN A 106 -10.71 -12.48 14.99
CA ASN A 106 -11.92 -11.95 15.62
C ASN A 106 -11.54 -10.79 16.53
N SER A 107 -12.52 -10.15 17.16
CA SER A 107 -12.30 -8.97 18.01
C SER A 107 -11.30 -9.16 19.15
N THR A 108 -10.97 -10.41 19.53
CA THR A 108 -9.95 -10.68 20.56
C THR A 108 -8.59 -11.07 19.97
N HIS A 109 -8.43 -11.04 18.64
CA HIS A 109 -7.16 -11.39 17.98
C HIS A 109 -6.00 -10.59 18.58
N SER A 110 -4.87 -11.26 18.84
CA SER A 110 -3.67 -10.74 19.52
C SER A 110 -3.84 -10.37 21.00
N TRP A 111 -5.05 -10.49 21.56
CA TRP A 111 -5.32 -10.24 22.96
C TRP A 111 -5.58 -11.54 23.72
N LYS A 112 -4.97 -11.68 24.88
CA LYS A 112 -5.14 -12.84 25.74
C LYS A 112 -5.23 -12.41 27.19
N LEU A 113 -6.20 -12.97 27.92
CA LEU A 113 -6.27 -12.82 29.37
C LEU A 113 -5.44 -13.91 30.03
N GLU A 114 -4.52 -13.54 30.89
CA GLU A 114 -3.70 -14.43 31.70
C GLU A 114 -4.00 -14.25 33.19
N GLY A 115 -3.92 -15.33 33.94
CA GLY A 115 -4.25 -15.37 35.38
C GLY A 115 -5.72 -15.68 35.65
N GLU A 116 -6.03 -15.79 36.96
CA GLU A 116 -7.35 -16.14 37.45
C GLU A 116 -8.11 -14.92 37.99
N ASN A 117 -9.38 -15.08 38.31
CA ASN A 117 -10.22 -14.06 38.95
C ASN A 117 -10.51 -12.80 38.09
N ALA A 118 -10.39 -12.92 36.79
CA ALA A 118 -10.76 -11.88 35.86
C ALA A 118 -11.52 -12.47 34.65
N THR A 119 -12.26 -11.61 33.96
CA THR A 119 -12.90 -11.92 32.67
C THR A 119 -12.58 -10.84 31.66
N PHE A 120 -12.39 -11.23 30.41
CA PHE A 120 -12.21 -10.37 29.25
C PHE A 120 -13.28 -10.71 28.23
N THR A 121 -14.09 -9.75 27.88
CA THR A 121 -15.17 -9.89 26.89
C THR A 121 -15.22 -8.67 25.98
N ILE A 122 -15.84 -8.81 24.83
CA ILE A 122 -16.08 -7.72 23.89
C ILE A 122 -17.54 -7.26 24.01
N SER A 123 -17.76 -5.96 23.99
CA SER A 123 -19.07 -5.32 24.00
C SER A 123 -19.20 -4.34 22.83
N THR A 124 -20.45 -4.06 22.45
CA THR A 124 -20.81 -3.11 21.39
C THR A 124 -21.92 -2.16 21.82
N SER A 125 -22.30 -2.14 23.11
CA SER A 125 -23.54 -1.49 23.58
C SER A 125 -23.48 0.04 23.58
N ASP A 126 -22.30 0.62 23.75
CA ASP A 126 -22.09 2.08 23.75
C ASP A 126 -20.64 2.39 23.34
N PRO A 127 -20.30 2.18 22.05
CA PRO A 127 -18.96 2.31 21.56
C PRO A 127 -18.45 3.76 21.57
N ILE A 128 -17.15 3.92 21.45
CA ILE A 128 -16.52 5.24 21.32
C ILE A 128 -16.96 5.96 20.04
N HIS A 129 -17.14 5.20 18.96
CA HIS A 129 -17.59 5.70 17.66
C HIS A 129 -18.32 4.60 16.87
N PRO A 130 -19.34 4.92 16.05
CA PRO A 130 -20.04 3.91 15.24
C PRO A 130 -19.15 3.12 14.27
N ASN A 131 -18.02 3.69 13.84
CA ASN A 131 -17.04 3.02 12.97
C ASN A 131 -16.10 2.07 13.74
N ASN A 132 -16.05 2.19 15.06
CA ASN A 132 -15.34 1.30 15.98
C ASN A 132 -16.35 0.80 17.04
N PRO A 133 -17.22 -0.15 16.66
CA PRO A 133 -18.30 -0.61 17.52
C PRO A 133 -17.86 -1.54 18.65
N HIS A 134 -16.69 -2.14 18.57
CA HIS A 134 -16.22 -3.12 19.54
C HIS A 134 -15.30 -2.46 20.58
N TYR A 135 -15.42 -2.87 21.83
CA TYR A 135 -14.51 -2.48 22.90
C TYR A 135 -14.37 -3.59 23.93
N ALA A 136 -13.25 -3.63 24.63
CA ALA A 136 -12.95 -4.61 25.66
C ALA A 136 -13.60 -4.24 27.01
N VAL A 137 -14.18 -5.23 27.67
CA VAL A 137 -14.65 -5.16 29.06
C VAL A 137 -13.75 -6.07 29.90
N LEU A 138 -12.91 -5.47 30.74
CA LEU A 138 -12.03 -6.17 31.66
C LEU A 138 -12.57 -6.07 33.08
N LYS A 139 -13.08 -7.19 33.60
CA LYS A 139 -13.61 -7.28 34.95
C LYS A 139 -12.69 -8.13 35.81
N THR A 140 -12.33 -7.61 36.98
CA THR A 140 -11.38 -8.23 37.90
C THR A 140 -12.00 -8.34 39.28
N ASN A 141 -11.95 -9.51 39.89
CA ASN A 141 -12.42 -9.73 41.26
C ASN A 141 -11.32 -9.44 42.30
N GLN A 142 -10.06 -9.65 41.90
CA GLN A 142 -8.87 -9.31 42.70
C GLN A 142 -7.66 -9.13 41.77
N PRO A 143 -6.62 -8.38 42.18
CA PRO A 143 -5.38 -8.25 41.40
C PRO A 143 -4.72 -9.60 41.10
N GLY A 144 -3.95 -9.68 39.99
CA GLY A 144 -3.19 -10.87 39.60
C GLY A 144 -3.39 -11.33 38.15
N ALA A 145 -4.41 -10.80 37.48
CA ALA A 145 -4.59 -11.05 36.05
C ALA A 145 -3.91 -9.97 35.18
N ALA A 146 -3.58 -10.34 33.96
CA ALA A 146 -3.07 -9.45 32.94
C ALA A 146 -3.82 -9.65 31.60
N LEU A 147 -4.20 -8.58 30.95
CA LEU A 147 -4.60 -8.59 29.55
C LEU A 147 -3.36 -8.30 28.71
N THR A 148 -2.94 -9.24 27.86
CA THR A 148 -1.68 -9.21 27.12
C THR A 148 -1.90 -9.00 25.63
N ASN A 149 -0.95 -8.30 24.95
CA ASN A 149 -0.91 -8.13 23.51
C ASN A 149 0.49 -8.35 22.97
N THR A 150 0.63 -9.20 21.97
CA THR A 150 1.93 -9.57 21.39
C THR A 150 2.42 -8.62 20.30
N GLY A 151 1.63 -7.62 19.93
CA GLY A 151 1.93 -6.74 18.80
C GLY A 151 1.95 -7.48 17.46
N PHE A 152 2.59 -6.88 16.49
CA PHE A 152 2.79 -7.45 15.16
C PHE A 152 4.07 -8.32 15.13
N ASP A 153 3.97 -9.59 15.59
CA ASP A 153 5.10 -10.51 15.73
C ASP A 153 6.15 -10.06 16.79
N GLY A 154 5.68 -9.49 17.89
CA GLY A 154 6.49 -8.93 18.97
C GLY A 154 6.55 -7.39 18.92
N ILE A 155 6.84 -6.80 20.08
CA ILE A 155 7.07 -5.37 20.25
C ILE A 155 8.58 -5.16 20.50
N ALA A 156 9.30 -4.73 19.46
CA ALA A 156 10.74 -4.51 19.54
C ALA A 156 11.05 -3.14 20.18
N LEU A 157 11.72 -3.15 21.33
CA LEU A 157 12.17 -1.96 22.02
C LEU A 157 13.64 -1.65 21.73
N LYS A 158 13.99 -0.36 21.79
CA LYS A 158 15.37 0.13 21.80
C LYS A 158 15.72 0.75 23.13
N ALA A 159 16.86 0.39 23.68
CA ALA A 159 17.34 0.88 24.97
C ALA A 159 17.31 2.41 25.04
N GLY A 160 16.71 2.96 26.10
CA GLY A 160 16.63 4.39 26.37
C GLY A 160 15.59 5.15 25.55
N GLU A 161 14.98 4.53 24.53
CA GLU A 161 13.88 5.17 23.77
C GLU A 161 12.60 5.22 24.61
N LYS A 162 11.78 6.24 24.30
CA LYS A 162 10.49 6.47 24.94
C LYS A 162 9.35 6.07 24.01
N TYR A 163 8.31 5.54 24.62
CA TYR A 163 7.11 5.07 23.94
C TYR A 163 5.88 5.74 24.55
N ASP A 164 5.05 6.34 23.69
CA ASP A 164 3.79 6.95 24.07
C ASP A 164 2.72 5.87 24.11
N PHE A 165 2.26 5.54 25.31
CA PHE A 165 1.11 4.68 25.53
C PHE A 165 -0.15 5.54 25.65
N SER A 166 -1.22 5.12 24.99
CA SER A 166 -2.54 5.73 25.15
C SER A 166 -3.65 4.68 25.03
N LEU A 167 -4.77 4.99 25.65
CA LEU A 167 -6.00 4.22 25.50
C LEU A 167 -7.22 5.12 25.75
N PHE A 168 -8.34 4.75 25.18
CA PHE A 168 -9.64 5.23 25.64
C PHE A 168 -10.15 4.27 26.70
N ALA A 169 -10.64 4.82 27.81
CA ALA A 169 -11.21 4.02 28.86
C ALA A 169 -12.32 4.75 29.59
N ARG A 170 -13.20 3.96 30.19
CA ARG A 170 -14.21 4.42 31.15
C ARG A 170 -14.50 3.34 32.19
N ILE A 171 -15.23 3.73 33.21
CA ILE A 171 -15.67 2.84 34.27
C ILE A 171 -17.20 2.79 34.25
N PRO A 172 -17.83 1.60 34.18
CA PRO A 172 -19.28 1.50 34.23
C PRO A 172 -19.84 1.95 35.57
N GLU A 173 -21.15 2.25 35.60
CA GLU A 173 -21.85 2.65 36.81
C GLU A 173 -21.73 1.56 37.90
N GLY A 174 -21.50 1.98 39.13
CA GLY A 174 -21.29 1.05 40.25
C GLY A 174 -19.83 0.60 40.47
N SER A 175 -18.97 0.73 39.49
CA SER A 175 -17.52 0.43 39.64
C SER A 175 -16.76 1.61 40.25
N LYS A 176 -15.70 1.31 41.01
CA LYS A 176 -14.78 2.31 41.58
C LYS A 176 -13.67 2.65 40.56
N SER A 177 -12.98 3.79 40.77
CA SER A 177 -11.80 4.12 39.97
C SER A 177 -10.77 2.99 40.00
N GLY A 178 -10.23 2.63 38.84
CA GLY A 178 -9.29 1.54 38.66
C GLY A 178 -7.88 2.03 38.29
N LYS A 179 -6.86 1.50 38.96
CA LYS A 179 -5.47 1.64 38.51
C LYS A 179 -5.13 0.49 37.58
N LEU A 180 -4.55 0.82 36.43
CA LEU A 180 -4.07 -0.11 35.44
C LEU A 180 -2.54 0.03 35.34
N LEU A 181 -1.79 -0.96 35.80
CA LEU A 181 -0.35 -1.03 35.63
C LEU A 181 -0.07 -1.55 34.22
N VAL A 182 0.70 -0.82 33.44
CA VAL A 182 1.08 -1.09 32.06
C VAL A 182 2.54 -1.52 32.02
N ARG A 183 2.85 -2.67 31.46
CA ARG A 183 4.20 -3.21 31.37
C ARG A 183 4.54 -3.64 29.95
N LEU A 184 5.82 -3.51 29.61
CA LEU A 184 6.45 -4.15 28.46
C LEU A 184 7.41 -5.20 29.00
N VAL A 185 7.11 -6.46 28.71
CA VAL A 185 7.78 -7.63 29.31
C VAL A 185 8.39 -8.49 28.20
N ASP A 186 9.65 -8.89 28.40
CA ASP A 186 10.32 -9.81 27.47
C ASP A 186 9.97 -11.29 27.73
N ALA A 187 10.51 -12.16 26.89
CA ALA A 187 10.24 -13.60 26.96
C ALA A 187 10.71 -14.27 28.28
N ASP A 188 11.68 -13.68 28.96
CA ASP A 188 12.21 -14.16 30.25
C ASP A 188 11.41 -13.60 31.44
N GLY A 189 10.36 -12.82 31.19
CA GLY A 189 9.55 -12.19 32.24
C GLY A 189 10.16 -10.90 32.82
N THR A 190 11.23 -10.37 32.21
CA THR A 190 11.86 -9.13 32.65
C THR A 190 11.07 -7.92 32.19
N VAL A 191 10.74 -7.04 33.11
CA VAL A 191 10.03 -5.77 32.83
C VAL A 191 10.99 -4.76 32.22
N GLN A 192 10.83 -4.49 30.94
CA GLN A 192 11.65 -3.53 30.17
C GLN A 192 11.12 -2.10 30.24
N GLY A 193 9.86 -1.91 30.57
CA GLY A 193 9.26 -0.61 30.81
C GLY A 193 7.95 -0.77 31.57
N GLU A 194 7.63 0.20 32.46
CA GLU A 194 6.35 0.19 33.17
C GLU A 194 5.85 1.60 33.49
N THR A 195 4.55 1.74 33.58
CA THR A 195 3.85 2.95 33.99
C THR A 195 2.48 2.59 34.57
N THR A 196 1.79 3.57 35.18
CA THR A 196 0.44 3.36 35.73
C THR A 196 -0.53 4.41 35.19
N VAL A 197 -1.70 3.95 34.78
CA VAL A 197 -2.83 4.80 34.38
C VAL A 197 -3.94 4.65 35.40
N THR A 198 -4.57 5.77 35.80
CA THR A 198 -5.75 5.75 36.70
C THR A 198 -6.99 6.13 35.92
N VAL A 199 -7.87 5.15 35.70
CA VAL A 199 -9.15 5.34 35.01
C VAL A 199 -10.20 5.75 36.04
N SER A 200 -10.86 6.90 35.83
CA SER A 200 -11.84 7.45 36.77
C SER A 200 -13.10 8.03 36.09
N SER A 201 -13.06 8.22 34.76
CA SER A 201 -14.19 8.77 34.01
C SER A 201 -15.31 7.74 33.82
N ARG A 202 -16.58 8.21 33.84
CA ARG A 202 -17.76 7.43 33.48
C ARG A 202 -18.07 7.49 31.98
N SER A 203 -17.48 8.43 31.27
CA SER A 203 -17.57 8.57 29.84
C SER A 203 -16.22 8.21 29.21
N TRP A 204 -16.22 7.80 27.96
CA TRP A 204 -15.00 7.58 27.21
C TRP A 204 -14.04 8.76 27.33
N LYS A 205 -12.85 8.49 27.76
CA LYS A 205 -11.78 9.48 27.92
C LYS A 205 -10.43 8.89 27.55
N THR A 206 -9.60 9.68 26.88
CA THR A 206 -8.23 9.30 26.57
C THR A 206 -7.35 9.42 27.80
N TYR A 207 -6.59 8.36 28.10
CA TYR A 207 -5.54 8.34 29.09
C TYR A 207 -4.20 8.12 28.39
N LYS A 208 -3.16 8.80 28.87
CA LYS A 208 -1.84 8.80 28.25
C LYS A 208 -0.76 8.58 29.30
N ALA A 209 0.29 7.86 28.92
CA ALA A 209 1.47 7.67 29.73
C ALA A 209 2.69 7.44 28.84
N VAL A 210 3.89 7.58 29.39
CA VAL A 210 5.14 7.33 28.69
C VAL A 210 5.86 6.17 29.35
N LEU A 211 6.34 5.23 28.55
CA LEU A 211 7.24 4.17 28.97
C LEU A 211 8.64 4.45 28.42
N THR A 212 9.67 4.18 29.23
CA THR A 212 11.07 4.25 28.77
C THR A 212 11.65 2.85 28.79
N ALA A 213 12.20 2.41 27.66
CA ALA A 213 12.81 1.09 27.54
C ALA A 213 14.14 1.00 28.29
N LYS A 214 14.27 0.03 29.21
CA LYS A 214 15.50 -0.24 29.95
C LYS A 214 16.58 -0.87 29.08
N ALA A 215 16.17 -1.76 28.17
CA ALA A 215 17.06 -2.44 27.25
C ALA A 215 16.42 -2.60 25.87
N SER A 216 17.23 -2.94 24.87
CA SER A 216 16.73 -3.39 23.57
C SER A 216 16.31 -4.85 23.68
N ALA A 217 15.02 -5.12 23.50
CA ALA A 217 14.41 -6.43 23.69
C ALA A 217 13.17 -6.59 22.82
N ASP A 218 12.80 -7.83 22.51
CA ASP A 218 11.46 -8.18 22.03
C ASP A 218 10.55 -8.38 23.22
N THR A 219 9.43 -7.69 23.24
CA THR A 219 8.51 -7.68 24.35
C THR A 219 7.07 -7.88 23.88
N HIS A 220 6.19 -8.02 24.84
CA HIS A 220 4.75 -7.89 24.70
C HIS A 220 4.20 -6.89 25.71
N LEU A 221 3.00 -6.37 25.44
CA LEU A 221 2.29 -5.49 26.37
C LEU A 221 1.51 -6.31 27.39
N GLU A 222 1.54 -5.87 28.66
CA GLU A 222 0.69 -6.40 29.73
C GLU A 222 -0.07 -5.25 30.41
N LEU A 223 -1.37 -5.42 30.59
CA LEU A 223 -2.26 -4.51 31.32
C LEU A 223 -2.77 -5.20 32.57
N HIS A 224 -2.31 -4.75 33.74
CA HIS A 224 -2.64 -5.35 35.04
C HIS A 224 -3.60 -4.47 35.84
N PRO A 225 -4.89 -4.85 36.00
CA PRO A 225 -5.77 -4.21 36.95
C PRO A 225 -5.25 -4.35 38.39
N GLN A 226 -5.15 -3.23 39.11
CA GLN A 226 -4.56 -3.19 40.46
C GLN A 226 -5.63 -3.27 41.56
N SER A 227 -6.91 -3.36 41.23
CA SER A 227 -8.02 -3.44 42.18
C SER A 227 -9.18 -4.21 41.55
N ALA A 228 -10.05 -4.76 42.38
CA ALA A 228 -11.33 -5.29 41.93
C ALA A 228 -12.19 -4.19 41.28
N GLY A 229 -12.86 -4.53 40.20
CA GLY A 229 -13.72 -3.61 39.45
C GLY A 229 -13.84 -4.00 37.98
N GLU A 230 -14.47 -3.14 37.22
CA GLU A 230 -14.67 -3.29 35.78
C GLU A 230 -14.16 -2.02 35.09
N ILE A 231 -13.40 -2.20 34.03
CA ILE A 231 -12.86 -1.14 33.18
C ILE A 231 -13.20 -1.50 31.75
N GLU A 232 -13.74 -0.56 31.02
CA GLU A 232 -13.95 -0.65 29.57
C GLU A 232 -12.81 0.06 28.85
N LEU A 233 -12.25 -0.62 27.83
CA LEU A 233 -11.00 -0.23 27.16
C LEU A 233 -11.20 -0.26 25.64
N ASP A 234 -10.66 0.73 24.95
CA ASP A 234 -10.66 0.79 23.50
C ASP A 234 -9.43 1.59 23.00
N MET A 235 -9.13 1.47 21.70
CA MET A 235 -8.04 2.20 21.03
C MET A 235 -6.73 2.17 21.83
N ILE A 236 -6.33 0.97 22.28
CA ILE A 236 -5.10 0.76 23.04
C ILE A 236 -3.91 0.85 22.10
N SER A 237 -3.02 1.81 22.32
CA SER A 237 -1.99 2.21 21.36
C SER A 237 -0.63 2.39 22.03
N LEU A 238 0.43 2.03 21.32
CA LEU A 238 1.81 2.23 21.75
C LEU A 238 2.67 2.69 20.56
N PHE A 239 3.13 3.92 20.59
CA PHE A 239 4.00 4.50 19.56
C PHE A 239 5.38 4.82 20.09
N PRO A 240 6.47 4.56 19.34
CA PRO A 240 7.74 5.19 19.65
C PRO A 240 7.62 6.71 19.52
N GLN A 241 8.27 7.48 20.41
CA GLN A 241 8.36 8.94 20.23
C GLN A 241 9.25 9.29 19.03
N ASN A 242 10.20 8.43 18.72
CA ASN A 242 11.05 8.55 17.54
C ASN A 242 10.32 8.00 16.30
N THR A 243 9.56 8.86 15.64
CA THR A 243 8.92 8.60 14.34
C THR A 243 9.61 9.40 13.24
N PHE A 244 9.37 9.04 11.98
CA PHE A 244 9.90 9.80 10.85
C PHE A 244 9.43 11.27 10.92
N LYS A 245 10.39 12.21 10.87
CA LYS A 245 10.16 13.66 11.06
C LYS A 245 9.43 14.03 12.37
N GLY A 246 9.38 13.14 13.35
CA GLY A 246 8.72 13.39 14.63
C GLY A 246 7.20 13.54 14.55
N ARG A 247 6.57 12.96 13.52
CA ARG A 247 5.12 13.08 13.31
C ARG A 247 4.34 12.26 14.33
N LYS A 248 3.25 12.82 14.86
CA LYS A 248 2.24 12.06 15.59
C LYS A 248 1.51 11.13 14.63
N ASN A 249 1.07 9.99 15.14
CA ASN A 249 0.49 8.93 14.29
C ASN A 249 1.43 8.64 13.10
N GLY A 250 2.73 8.61 13.39
CA GLY A 250 3.79 8.72 12.41
C GLY A 250 4.24 7.38 11.85
N LEU A 251 5.26 7.49 11.02
CA LEU A 251 5.85 6.35 10.32
C LEU A 251 7.08 5.85 11.06
N ARG A 252 7.37 4.59 10.91
CA ARG A 252 8.58 3.92 11.38
C ARG A 252 9.81 4.56 10.72
N PRO A 253 10.74 5.13 11.52
CA PRO A 253 11.75 6.05 10.98
C PRO A 253 12.75 5.37 10.06
N ASP A 254 13.13 4.11 10.32
CA ASP A 254 14.07 3.36 9.51
C ASP A 254 13.49 3.00 8.12
N LEU A 255 12.24 2.55 8.05
CA LEU A 255 11.56 2.26 6.79
C LEU A 255 11.32 3.55 6.00
N ALA A 256 10.73 4.58 6.63
CA ALA A 256 10.44 5.84 5.96
C ALA A 256 11.72 6.55 5.46
N GLN A 257 12.84 6.48 6.23
CA GLN A 257 14.12 7.01 5.78
C GLN A 257 14.68 6.20 4.60
N THR A 258 14.56 4.87 4.61
CA THR A 258 14.98 4.03 3.49
C THR A 258 14.24 4.40 2.21
N LEU A 259 12.94 4.69 2.31
CA LEU A 259 12.16 5.17 1.16
C LEU A 259 12.58 6.58 0.73
N ALA A 260 12.76 7.51 1.68
CA ALA A 260 13.21 8.87 1.41
C ALA A 260 14.58 8.92 0.73
N ASP A 261 15.49 8.01 1.10
CA ASP A 261 16.83 7.90 0.53
C ASP A 261 16.84 7.53 -0.96
N MET A 262 15.74 7.00 -1.50
CA MET A 262 15.58 6.77 -2.94
C MET A 262 15.35 8.07 -3.72
N HIS A 263 15.10 9.19 -3.05
CA HIS A 263 14.72 10.48 -3.63
C HIS A 263 13.55 10.39 -4.62
N PRO A 264 12.44 9.73 -4.22
CA PRO A 264 11.30 9.59 -5.11
C PRO A 264 10.68 10.94 -5.44
N ARG A 265 10.34 11.15 -6.71
CA ARG A 265 9.68 12.36 -7.19
C ARG A 265 8.16 12.34 -6.97
N PHE A 266 7.60 11.15 -6.82
CA PHE A 266 6.20 10.93 -6.47
C PHE A 266 6.05 9.67 -5.62
N VAL A 267 4.90 9.58 -4.94
CA VAL A 267 4.46 8.38 -4.22
C VAL A 267 3.07 8.01 -4.69
N ARG A 268 2.91 6.84 -5.29
CA ARG A 268 1.61 6.21 -5.57
C ARG A 268 1.14 5.45 -4.34
N PHE A 269 -0.11 5.63 -3.95
CA PHE A 269 -0.76 4.99 -2.79
C PHE A 269 -2.29 4.96 -2.94
N PRO A 270 -3.07 4.21 -2.13
CA PRO A 270 -2.70 3.29 -1.06
C PRO A 270 -2.35 1.90 -1.58
N GLY A 271 -2.37 1.71 -2.90
CA GLY A 271 -2.09 0.45 -3.55
C GLY A 271 -2.54 0.41 -4.99
N GLY A 272 -2.51 -0.78 -5.53
CA GLY A 272 -3.11 -1.20 -6.78
C GLY A 272 -4.40 -1.97 -6.50
N CYS A 273 -4.31 -3.29 -6.33
CA CYS A 273 -5.46 -4.14 -6.01
C CYS A 273 -6.17 -3.73 -4.70
N VAL A 274 -5.44 -3.23 -3.71
CA VAL A 274 -6.03 -2.72 -2.46
C VAL A 274 -6.94 -1.51 -2.70
N ALA A 275 -6.63 -0.63 -3.65
CA ALA A 275 -7.50 0.50 -4.00
C ALA A 275 -8.84 0.05 -4.60
N HIS A 276 -8.83 -1.03 -5.38
CA HIS A 276 -10.03 -1.66 -5.95
C HIS A 276 -10.83 -2.49 -4.94
N GLY A 277 -10.15 -3.16 -4.01
CA GLY A 277 -10.73 -4.06 -3.03
C GLY A 277 -11.26 -5.38 -3.59
N ASP A 278 -11.61 -6.28 -2.68
CA ASP A 278 -12.20 -7.59 -2.98
C ASP A 278 -13.72 -7.48 -3.07
N GLY A 279 -14.20 -7.09 -4.24
CA GLY A 279 -15.60 -6.78 -4.53
C GLY A 279 -16.00 -5.33 -4.21
N LEU A 280 -17.16 -4.91 -4.71
CA LEU A 280 -17.64 -3.52 -4.64
C LEU A 280 -17.73 -2.96 -3.21
N LYS A 281 -18.09 -3.80 -2.23
CA LYS A 281 -18.22 -3.39 -0.83
C LYS A 281 -16.87 -3.15 -0.15
N ASN A 282 -15.79 -3.65 -0.74
CA ASN A 282 -14.43 -3.54 -0.22
C ASN A 282 -13.57 -2.51 -0.98
N ILE A 283 -14.13 -1.79 -1.95
CA ILE A 283 -13.45 -0.65 -2.59
C ILE A 283 -12.94 0.30 -1.50
N TYR A 284 -11.68 0.67 -1.59
CA TYR A 284 -11.02 1.55 -0.61
C TYR A 284 -11.70 2.91 -0.55
N GLN A 285 -12.15 3.28 0.63
CA GLN A 285 -12.89 4.52 0.88
C GLN A 285 -11.99 5.52 1.61
N TRP A 286 -11.39 6.47 0.89
CA TRP A 286 -10.45 7.43 1.46
C TRP A 286 -11.02 8.23 2.64
N LYS A 287 -12.33 8.55 2.62
CA LYS A 287 -13.03 9.26 3.71
C LYS A 287 -13.00 8.49 5.03
N ASN A 288 -12.93 7.17 4.98
CA ASN A 288 -12.82 6.32 6.15
C ASN A 288 -11.44 6.36 6.82
N THR A 289 -10.47 6.98 6.18
CA THR A 289 -9.05 6.96 6.58
C THR A 289 -8.52 8.31 7.06
N ILE A 290 -9.38 9.31 7.16
CA ILE A 290 -9.03 10.65 7.63
C ILE A 290 -9.75 11.00 8.93
N GLY A 291 -9.32 12.07 9.60
CA GLY A 291 -9.89 12.49 10.88
C GLY A 291 -9.30 11.76 12.08
N PRO A 292 -9.93 11.86 13.27
CA PRO A 292 -9.50 11.18 14.48
C PRO A 292 -9.45 9.66 14.30
N LEU A 293 -8.47 8.99 14.93
CA LEU A 293 -8.24 7.55 14.74
C LEU A 293 -9.45 6.71 15.14
N GLU A 294 -10.13 7.09 16.22
CA GLU A 294 -11.34 6.43 16.73
C GLU A 294 -12.55 6.57 15.80
N ALA A 295 -12.52 7.53 14.88
CA ALA A 295 -13.59 7.76 13.90
C ALA A 295 -13.30 7.14 12.53
N ARG A 296 -12.10 6.62 12.31
CA ARG A 296 -11.75 5.91 11.08
C ARG A 296 -12.44 4.55 11.04
N LYS A 297 -12.75 4.09 9.84
CA LYS A 297 -13.42 2.80 9.66
C LYS A 297 -12.43 1.75 9.18
N PRO A 298 -12.05 0.78 10.01
CA PRO A 298 -11.23 -0.35 9.60
C PRO A 298 -11.86 -1.14 8.46
N ALA A 299 -11.06 -1.86 7.71
CA ALA A 299 -11.54 -2.68 6.61
C ALA A 299 -10.70 -3.95 6.43
N ARG A 300 -11.28 -4.94 5.78
CA ARG A 300 -10.55 -6.08 5.26
C ARG A 300 -9.60 -5.64 4.15
N ASN A 301 -8.37 -6.14 4.19
CA ASN A 301 -7.43 -6.05 3.08
C ASN A 301 -7.67 -7.19 2.08
N LEU A 302 -7.68 -6.87 0.80
CA LEU A 302 -7.80 -7.87 -0.28
C LEU A 302 -6.78 -9.02 -0.13
N TRP A 303 -5.59 -8.73 0.39
CA TRP A 303 -4.52 -9.71 0.61
C TRP A 303 -4.73 -10.60 1.86
N GLY A 304 -5.90 -10.55 2.48
CA GLY A 304 -6.32 -11.48 3.53
C GLY A 304 -5.79 -11.16 4.92
N TYR A 305 -5.83 -9.89 5.30
CA TYR A 305 -5.61 -9.42 6.66
C TYR A 305 -6.38 -8.11 6.94
N HIS A 306 -6.34 -7.62 8.16
CA HIS A 306 -7.05 -6.44 8.61
C HIS A 306 -6.26 -5.15 8.32
N GLN A 307 -6.95 -4.09 7.95
CA GLN A 307 -6.42 -2.73 7.84
C GLN A 307 -7.06 -1.85 8.91
N SER A 308 -6.26 -1.34 9.84
CA SER A 308 -6.75 -0.44 10.90
C SER A 308 -7.09 0.97 10.40
N MET A 309 -6.69 1.32 9.20
CA MET A 309 -6.74 2.68 8.61
C MET A 309 -5.99 3.73 9.45
N GLY A 310 -5.09 3.29 10.33
CA GLY A 310 -4.20 4.19 11.06
C GLY A 310 -3.22 4.92 10.14
N LEU A 311 -2.64 4.21 9.17
CA LEU A 311 -1.97 4.80 8.01
C LEU A 311 -3.05 5.08 6.95
N GLY A 312 -3.47 6.33 6.84
CA GLY A 312 -4.52 6.76 5.94
C GLY A 312 -4.08 7.87 4.99
N TYR A 313 -5.05 8.44 4.28
CA TYR A 313 -4.75 9.48 3.27
C TYR A 313 -4.02 10.68 3.85
N TYR A 314 -4.37 11.12 5.06
CA TYR A 314 -3.67 12.23 5.69
C TYR A 314 -2.19 11.93 5.88
N GLU A 315 -1.84 10.75 6.38
CA GLU A 315 -0.47 10.31 6.62
C GLU A 315 0.30 10.10 5.31
N TYR A 316 -0.34 9.57 4.26
CA TYR A 316 0.28 9.43 2.93
C TYR A 316 0.63 10.80 2.33
N PHE A 317 -0.29 11.75 2.35
CA PHE A 317 -0.03 13.10 1.85
C PHE A 317 1.04 13.82 2.67
N GLN A 318 1.02 13.65 4.00
CA GLN A 318 2.04 14.20 4.88
C GLN A 318 3.42 13.58 4.59
N PHE A 319 3.49 12.28 4.33
CA PHE A 319 4.73 11.61 3.95
C PHE A 319 5.27 12.15 2.62
N CYS A 320 4.41 12.34 1.61
CA CYS A 320 4.82 12.95 0.35
C CYS A 320 5.45 14.33 0.57
N GLU A 321 4.81 15.18 1.38
CA GLU A 321 5.31 16.52 1.72
C GLU A 321 6.66 16.43 2.46
N ASP A 322 6.79 15.50 3.43
CA ASP A 322 7.99 15.31 4.24
C ASP A 322 9.23 14.90 3.43
N ILE A 323 9.03 14.22 2.30
CA ILE A 323 10.13 13.77 1.41
C ILE A 323 10.22 14.58 0.11
N GLY A 324 9.34 15.58 -0.07
CA GLY A 324 9.32 16.44 -1.26
C GLY A 324 8.84 15.74 -2.54
N ALA A 325 7.96 14.76 -2.41
CA ALA A 325 7.38 13.98 -3.51
C ALA A 325 5.94 14.42 -3.85
N GLU A 326 5.55 14.32 -5.12
CA GLU A 326 4.18 14.55 -5.55
C GLU A 326 3.28 13.38 -5.09
N PRO A 327 2.11 13.62 -4.50
CA PRO A 327 1.15 12.58 -4.19
C PRO A 327 0.45 12.07 -5.45
N LEU A 328 0.34 10.76 -5.60
CA LEU A 328 -0.44 10.09 -6.64
C LEU A 328 -1.42 9.09 -5.98
N PRO A 329 -2.54 9.57 -5.42
CA PRO A 329 -3.58 8.69 -4.92
C PRO A 329 -4.23 7.93 -6.07
N VAL A 330 -4.48 6.63 -5.88
CA VAL A 330 -5.19 5.76 -6.82
C VAL A 330 -6.55 5.39 -6.24
N LEU A 331 -7.59 5.54 -7.05
CA LEU A 331 -8.97 5.17 -6.72
C LEU A 331 -9.54 4.21 -7.77
N ALA A 332 -10.45 3.35 -7.35
CA ALA A 332 -11.13 2.44 -8.26
C ALA A 332 -11.91 3.19 -9.35
N ALA A 333 -11.93 2.63 -10.55
CA ALA A 333 -12.71 3.17 -11.67
C ALA A 333 -14.22 2.81 -11.62
N GLY A 334 -14.75 2.58 -10.43
CA GLY A 334 -16.14 2.15 -10.23
C GLY A 334 -16.35 0.65 -10.45
N VAL A 335 -15.28 -0.12 -10.48
CA VAL A 335 -15.27 -1.59 -10.58
C VAL A 335 -14.30 -2.17 -9.55
N PRO A 336 -14.52 -3.41 -9.05
CA PRO A 336 -13.62 -4.05 -8.09
C PRO A 336 -12.35 -4.57 -8.77
N CYS A 337 -11.38 -5.02 -7.99
CA CYS A 337 -10.14 -5.60 -8.49
C CYS A 337 -10.41 -6.81 -9.41
N GLN A 338 -9.64 -6.93 -10.50
CA GLN A 338 -9.69 -8.07 -11.40
C GLN A 338 -9.34 -9.40 -10.70
N ASN A 339 -8.64 -9.34 -9.56
CA ASN A 339 -8.30 -10.48 -8.71
C ASN A 339 -9.35 -10.77 -7.63
N SER A 340 -10.49 -10.08 -7.62
CA SER A 340 -11.54 -10.32 -6.62
C SER A 340 -12.01 -11.75 -6.66
N ALA A 341 -11.99 -12.42 -5.51
CA ALA A 341 -12.41 -13.82 -5.37
C ALA A 341 -13.92 -14.00 -5.36
N CYS A 342 -14.70 -12.95 -5.44
CA CYS A 342 -16.17 -12.97 -5.48
C CYS A 342 -16.82 -13.64 -4.30
N HIS A 343 -16.35 -13.34 -3.12
CA HIS A 343 -16.97 -13.84 -1.91
C HIS A 343 -18.45 -13.42 -1.82
N GLY A 344 -19.29 -14.34 -2.23
CA GLY A 344 -20.72 -14.35 -1.97
C GLY A 344 -21.58 -13.40 -2.78
N ASP A 345 -21.07 -12.33 -3.34
CA ASP A 345 -21.95 -11.33 -3.94
C ASP A 345 -21.79 -11.17 -5.44
N LEU A 346 -20.80 -11.81 -6.06
CA LEU A 346 -20.69 -11.54 -7.42
C LEU A 346 -19.69 -12.33 -8.19
N ARG A 347 -19.93 -12.52 -9.26
CA ARG A 347 -19.26 -12.74 -10.52
C ARG A 347 -17.88 -12.10 -10.50
N GLY A 348 -16.85 -12.92 -10.52
CA GLY A 348 -15.47 -12.57 -10.40
C GLY A 348 -15.00 -11.40 -11.23
N GLY A 349 -14.02 -10.73 -10.69
CA GLY A 349 -13.35 -9.66 -11.38
C GLY A 349 -14.27 -8.47 -11.67
N GLN A 350 -14.07 -7.85 -12.79
CA GLN A 350 -14.73 -6.60 -13.15
C GLN A 350 -16.07 -6.78 -13.89
N GLN A 351 -16.71 -7.91 -13.77
CA GLN A 351 -18.01 -8.14 -14.40
C GLN A 351 -19.17 -7.41 -13.72
N GLY A 352 -18.93 -6.84 -12.53
CA GLY A 352 -19.88 -5.99 -11.83
C GLY A 352 -19.26 -4.64 -11.54
N GLY A 353 -19.97 -3.55 -11.79
CA GLY A 353 -19.56 -2.20 -11.42
C GLY A 353 -20.51 -1.61 -10.38
N ILE A 354 -20.13 -0.50 -9.77
CA ILE A 354 -21.01 0.32 -8.94
C ILE A 354 -22.30 0.58 -9.72
N PRO A 355 -23.48 0.36 -9.11
CA PRO A 355 -24.76 0.63 -9.78
C PRO A 355 -24.81 2.06 -10.34
N MET A 356 -25.37 2.23 -11.54
CA MET A 356 -25.41 3.55 -12.19
C MET A 356 -26.14 4.61 -11.36
N SER A 357 -27.12 4.19 -10.54
CA SER A 357 -27.80 5.07 -9.58
C SER A 357 -26.90 5.60 -8.46
N GLU A 358 -25.76 4.93 -8.20
CA GLU A 358 -24.78 5.28 -7.15
C GLU A 358 -23.54 5.97 -7.71
N MET A 359 -23.32 5.91 -9.04
CA MET A 359 -22.13 6.51 -9.67
C MET A 359 -22.00 8.01 -9.41
N GLY A 360 -23.11 8.76 -9.34
CA GLY A 360 -23.06 10.18 -9.02
C GLY A 360 -22.46 10.45 -7.64
N ALA A 361 -22.82 9.66 -6.64
CA ALA A 361 -22.27 9.77 -5.28
C ALA A 361 -20.78 9.36 -5.25
N TYR A 362 -20.42 8.29 -5.97
CA TYR A 362 -19.03 7.83 -6.05
C TYR A 362 -18.12 8.86 -6.74
N ILE A 363 -18.58 9.44 -7.86
CA ILE A 363 -17.88 10.54 -8.53
C ILE A 363 -17.68 11.73 -7.59
N GLN A 364 -18.73 12.09 -6.82
CA GLN A 364 -18.63 13.17 -5.86
C GLN A 364 -17.56 12.88 -4.79
N ASP A 365 -17.41 11.62 -4.37
CA ASP A 365 -16.36 11.22 -3.42
C ASP A 365 -14.94 11.45 -3.98
N ILE A 366 -14.75 11.20 -5.26
CA ILE A 366 -13.47 11.48 -5.95
C ILE A 366 -13.23 13.01 -6.05
N LEU A 367 -14.25 13.78 -6.41
CA LEU A 367 -14.15 15.24 -6.46
C LEU A 367 -13.92 15.86 -5.07
N ASP A 368 -14.50 15.27 -4.04
CA ASP A 368 -14.28 15.65 -2.63
C ASP A 368 -12.82 15.44 -2.20
N LEU A 369 -12.15 14.39 -2.69
CA LEU A 369 -10.73 14.18 -2.43
C LEU A 369 -9.88 15.30 -2.99
N ILE A 370 -10.15 15.75 -4.22
CA ILE A 370 -9.42 16.86 -4.83
C ILE A 370 -9.66 18.15 -4.03
N GLU A 371 -10.91 18.40 -3.61
CA GLU A 371 -11.22 19.54 -2.74
C GLU A 371 -10.55 19.42 -1.38
N TRP A 372 -10.51 18.21 -0.80
CA TRP A 372 -9.81 17.97 0.48
C TRP A 372 -8.32 18.25 0.35
N ALA A 373 -7.68 17.81 -0.73
CA ALA A 373 -6.26 18.02 -0.95
C ALA A 373 -5.92 19.50 -1.26
N ASN A 374 -6.71 20.17 -2.11
CA ASN A 374 -6.38 21.45 -2.70
C ASN A 374 -7.27 22.61 -2.25
N GLY A 375 -8.44 22.34 -1.68
CA GLY A 375 -9.43 23.36 -1.33
C GLY A 375 -8.95 24.34 -0.26
N ASP A 376 -9.43 25.57 -0.35
CA ASP A 376 -9.17 26.62 0.64
C ASP A 376 -9.83 26.26 1.97
N ALA A 377 -9.02 26.25 3.05
CA ALA A 377 -9.44 25.86 4.39
C ALA A 377 -10.55 26.76 5.00
N LYS A 378 -10.77 27.95 4.47
CA LYS A 378 -11.81 28.89 4.94
C LYS A 378 -13.05 28.91 4.06
N LYS A 379 -12.94 28.46 2.80
CA LYS A 379 -13.99 28.60 1.78
C LYS A 379 -14.65 27.30 1.39
N THR A 380 -13.95 26.16 1.54
CA THR A 380 -14.44 24.87 1.09
C THR A 380 -14.68 23.91 2.26
N LYS A 381 -15.65 23.02 2.11
CA LYS A 381 -16.00 22.04 3.14
C LYS A 381 -14.81 21.12 3.45
N TRP A 382 -14.22 20.53 2.42
CA TRP A 382 -13.18 19.53 2.60
C TRP A 382 -11.83 20.16 2.94
N GLY A 383 -11.53 21.34 2.44
CA GLY A 383 -10.37 22.13 2.87
C GLY A 383 -10.40 22.45 4.37
N LYS A 384 -11.60 22.74 4.93
CA LYS A 384 -11.79 22.95 6.36
C LYS A 384 -11.51 21.66 7.16
N ILE A 385 -12.01 20.51 6.71
CA ILE A 385 -11.76 19.21 7.36
C ILE A 385 -10.26 18.87 7.36
N ARG A 386 -9.55 19.14 6.27
CA ARG A 386 -8.08 19.01 6.24
C ARG A 386 -7.42 19.92 7.28
N ALA A 387 -7.84 21.17 7.37
CA ALA A 387 -7.29 22.12 8.34
C ALA A 387 -7.54 21.70 9.80
N GLU A 388 -8.70 21.13 10.11
CA GLU A 388 -9.06 20.59 11.42
C GLU A 388 -8.15 19.39 11.79
N SER A 389 -7.65 18.64 10.80
CA SER A 389 -6.66 17.59 10.99
C SER A 389 -5.23 18.13 11.22
N GLY A 390 -5.03 19.45 11.19
CA GLY A 390 -3.75 20.11 11.47
C GLY A 390 -3.00 20.60 10.21
N HIS A 391 -3.57 20.46 9.00
CA HIS A 391 -2.94 20.91 7.75
C HIS A 391 -3.79 21.95 7.00
N PRO A 392 -3.72 23.24 7.37
CA PRO A 392 -4.53 24.29 6.75
C PRO A 392 -4.12 24.63 5.32
N LYS A 393 -2.86 24.38 4.93
CA LYS A 393 -2.38 24.62 3.56
C LYS A 393 -2.82 23.51 2.62
N PRO A 394 -3.01 23.78 1.31
CA PRO A 394 -3.20 22.72 0.31
C PRO A 394 -2.00 21.79 0.23
N PHE A 395 -2.26 20.53 -0.07
CA PHE A 395 -1.22 19.55 -0.41
C PHE A 395 -0.72 19.66 -1.86
N ASN A 396 -1.38 20.50 -2.68
CA ASN A 396 -1.04 20.72 -4.08
C ASN A 396 -1.11 19.44 -4.94
N LEU A 397 -2.15 18.65 -4.76
CA LEU A 397 -2.42 17.48 -5.58
C LEU A 397 -2.51 17.86 -7.07
N LYS A 398 -1.72 17.17 -7.89
CA LYS A 398 -1.67 17.37 -9.35
C LYS A 398 -2.07 16.12 -10.12
N TYR A 399 -1.84 14.96 -9.57
CA TYR A 399 -2.01 13.66 -10.21
C TYR A 399 -3.02 12.81 -9.45
N ILE A 400 -3.90 12.11 -10.18
CA ILE A 400 -4.84 11.15 -9.61
C ILE A 400 -4.93 9.92 -10.52
N GLY A 401 -4.69 8.73 -9.97
CA GLY A 401 -4.91 7.48 -10.67
C GLY A 401 -6.36 7.05 -10.57
N ILE A 402 -6.97 6.69 -11.69
CA ILE A 402 -8.32 6.14 -11.76
C ILE A 402 -8.25 4.76 -12.41
N GLY A 403 -8.48 3.74 -11.59
CA GLY A 403 -8.31 2.35 -11.96
C GLY A 403 -6.93 1.79 -11.66
N ASN A 404 -6.82 0.47 -11.70
CA ASN A 404 -5.58 -0.30 -11.57
C ASN A 404 -5.73 -1.66 -12.24
N GLU A 405 -4.92 -1.95 -13.26
CA GLU A 405 -4.93 -3.25 -13.96
C GLU A 405 -6.32 -3.68 -14.42
N ASP A 406 -7.15 -2.73 -14.78
CA ASP A 406 -8.54 -3.03 -15.15
C ASP A 406 -8.63 -3.83 -16.43
N LEU A 407 -9.54 -4.83 -16.45
CA LEU A 407 -10.01 -5.42 -17.67
C LEU A 407 -10.89 -4.40 -18.40
N ILE A 408 -10.60 -4.14 -19.66
CA ILE A 408 -11.26 -3.07 -20.43
C ILE A 408 -12.60 -3.59 -20.99
N THR A 409 -13.56 -3.72 -20.08
CA THR A 409 -14.93 -4.13 -20.37
C THR A 409 -15.83 -2.92 -20.60
N ASP A 410 -17.01 -3.12 -21.19
CA ASP A 410 -18.01 -2.05 -21.34
C ASP A 410 -18.38 -1.43 -19.99
N VAL A 411 -18.42 -2.25 -18.93
CA VAL A 411 -18.71 -1.81 -17.55
C VAL A 411 -17.64 -0.88 -17.01
N PHE A 412 -16.38 -1.18 -17.29
CA PHE A 412 -15.25 -0.31 -16.95
C PHE A 412 -15.27 0.98 -17.78
N GLU A 413 -15.34 0.86 -19.11
CA GLU A 413 -15.28 2.01 -20.03
C GLU A 413 -16.32 3.07 -19.67
N GLU A 414 -17.56 2.64 -19.40
CA GLU A 414 -18.65 3.55 -19.03
C GLU A 414 -18.34 4.31 -17.76
N ARG A 415 -17.91 3.64 -16.69
CA ARG A 415 -17.63 4.24 -15.38
C ARG A 415 -16.39 5.10 -15.39
N PHE A 416 -15.30 4.61 -15.98
CA PHE A 416 -14.08 5.40 -16.15
C PHE A 416 -14.35 6.69 -16.92
N THR A 417 -15.11 6.61 -18.03
CA THR A 417 -15.48 7.79 -18.83
C THR A 417 -16.25 8.81 -17.99
N MET A 418 -17.23 8.38 -17.20
CA MET A 418 -18.00 9.28 -16.34
C MET A 418 -17.11 9.99 -15.32
N ILE A 419 -16.22 9.23 -14.65
CA ILE A 419 -15.28 9.78 -13.65
C ILE A 419 -14.32 10.77 -14.32
N TYR A 420 -13.69 10.36 -15.42
CA TYR A 420 -12.72 11.18 -16.16
C TYR A 420 -13.32 12.52 -16.61
N LEU A 421 -14.51 12.50 -17.21
CA LEU A 421 -15.18 13.71 -17.68
C LEU A 421 -15.57 14.63 -16.53
N ALA A 422 -16.02 14.08 -15.40
CA ALA A 422 -16.37 14.88 -14.22
C ALA A 422 -15.14 15.57 -13.60
N ILE A 423 -13.99 14.87 -13.52
CA ILE A 423 -12.74 15.48 -13.05
C ILE A 423 -12.31 16.58 -14.03
N LYS A 424 -12.28 16.28 -15.32
CA LYS A 424 -11.86 17.23 -16.35
C LYS A 424 -12.73 18.50 -16.40
N GLU A 425 -14.03 18.38 -16.14
CA GLU A 425 -14.96 19.50 -16.08
C GLU A 425 -14.70 20.39 -14.85
N LYS A 426 -14.54 19.79 -13.68
CA LYS A 426 -14.47 20.52 -12.41
C LYS A 426 -13.05 20.94 -12.03
N TYR A 427 -12.04 20.13 -12.37
CA TYR A 427 -10.63 20.33 -12.03
C TYR A 427 -9.72 20.03 -13.24
N PRO A 428 -9.80 20.86 -14.30
CA PRO A 428 -9.07 20.62 -15.56
C PRO A 428 -7.54 20.62 -15.39
N GLU A 429 -7.03 21.17 -14.28
CA GLU A 429 -5.62 21.18 -13.92
C GLU A 429 -5.11 19.84 -13.38
N ILE A 430 -6.02 18.94 -12.97
CA ILE A 430 -5.64 17.62 -12.44
C ILE A 430 -5.32 16.68 -13.61
N ILE A 431 -4.16 16.07 -13.54
CA ILE A 431 -3.72 15.06 -14.48
C ILE A 431 -4.25 13.69 -14.02
N VAL A 432 -5.19 13.16 -14.78
CA VAL A 432 -5.73 11.83 -14.56
C VAL A 432 -4.79 10.81 -15.21
N VAL A 433 -4.40 9.80 -14.42
CA VAL A 433 -3.68 8.61 -14.89
C VAL A 433 -4.69 7.48 -15.02
N GLY A 434 -4.96 7.05 -16.25
CA GLY A 434 -5.83 5.91 -16.55
C GLY A 434 -5.06 4.60 -16.57
N THR A 435 -5.76 3.48 -16.72
CA THR A 435 -5.16 2.13 -16.81
C THR A 435 -5.29 1.58 -18.22
N VAL A 436 -4.34 0.73 -18.64
CA VAL A 436 -4.38 0.00 -19.90
C VAL A 436 -4.27 -1.53 -19.70
N GLY A 437 -4.83 -2.00 -18.59
CA GLY A 437 -4.85 -3.42 -18.25
C GLY A 437 -3.65 -3.90 -17.44
N PRO A 438 -3.62 -5.22 -17.14
CA PRO A 438 -2.61 -5.81 -16.24
C PRO A 438 -1.29 -6.22 -16.91
N PHE A 439 -1.19 -6.06 -18.24
CA PHE A 439 -0.03 -6.50 -19.03
C PHE A 439 0.35 -5.50 -20.12
N ASN A 440 1.57 -5.62 -20.62
CA ASN A 440 2.11 -4.80 -21.71
C ASN A 440 1.69 -5.27 -23.12
N GLU A 441 0.74 -6.17 -23.21
CA GLU A 441 0.20 -6.70 -24.46
C GLU A 441 -1.17 -7.37 -24.21
N GLY A 442 -1.86 -7.71 -25.27
CA GLY A 442 -3.17 -8.38 -25.22
C GLY A 442 -4.33 -7.41 -25.43
N THR A 443 -5.54 -7.92 -25.27
CA THR A 443 -6.77 -7.18 -25.58
C THR A 443 -6.94 -5.96 -24.69
N ASP A 444 -6.77 -6.11 -23.38
CA ASP A 444 -6.96 -5.01 -22.43
C ASP A 444 -5.98 -3.86 -22.68
N TYR A 445 -4.71 -4.19 -22.98
CA TYR A 445 -3.71 -3.21 -23.36
C TYR A 445 -4.11 -2.42 -24.62
N VAL A 446 -4.55 -3.12 -25.66
CA VAL A 446 -4.95 -2.49 -26.94
C VAL A 446 -6.21 -1.63 -26.77
N GLU A 447 -7.23 -2.16 -26.12
CA GLU A 447 -8.50 -1.43 -25.91
C GLU A 447 -8.32 -0.28 -24.89
N GLY A 448 -7.49 -0.45 -23.86
CA GLY A 448 -7.16 0.62 -22.92
C GLY A 448 -6.47 1.82 -23.60
N TRP A 449 -5.50 1.55 -24.49
CA TRP A 449 -4.88 2.61 -25.29
C TRP A 449 -5.87 3.28 -26.25
N LYS A 450 -6.78 2.53 -26.89
CA LYS A 450 -7.83 3.11 -27.73
C LYS A 450 -8.77 4.02 -26.92
N LEU A 451 -9.15 3.59 -25.73
CA LEU A 451 -9.99 4.38 -24.84
C LEU A 451 -9.27 5.67 -24.41
N ALA A 452 -7.99 5.58 -24.05
CA ALA A 452 -7.19 6.73 -23.69
C ALA A 452 -7.07 7.74 -24.84
N ASP A 453 -6.81 7.28 -26.06
CA ASP A 453 -6.77 8.10 -27.26
C ASP A 453 -8.14 8.76 -27.54
N LYS A 454 -9.23 7.99 -27.45
CA LYS A 454 -10.61 8.46 -27.66
C LYS A 454 -11.00 9.59 -26.72
N LEU A 455 -10.62 9.49 -25.44
CA LEU A 455 -10.96 10.44 -24.40
C LEU A 455 -9.94 11.59 -24.28
N GLY A 456 -8.73 11.40 -24.83
CA GLY A 456 -7.61 12.33 -24.64
C GLY A 456 -7.06 12.29 -23.21
N VAL A 457 -6.96 11.09 -22.63
CA VAL A 457 -6.38 10.88 -21.28
C VAL A 457 -4.91 11.30 -21.32
N PRO A 458 -4.44 12.16 -20.41
CA PRO A 458 -3.09 12.71 -20.51
C PRO A 458 -1.98 11.69 -20.17
N MET A 459 -2.28 10.65 -19.38
CA MET A 459 -1.32 9.64 -18.96
C MET A 459 -2.01 8.30 -18.74
N VAL A 460 -1.34 7.20 -19.09
CA VAL A 460 -1.80 5.83 -18.84
C VAL A 460 -0.78 5.06 -18.01
N ASP A 461 -1.29 4.18 -17.16
CA ASP A 461 -0.53 3.30 -16.27
C ASP A 461 -0.34 1.94 -16.95
N GLU A 462 0.92 1.59 -17.22
CA GLU A 462 1.33 0.29 -17.78
C GLU A 462 1.99 -0.57 -16.72
N HIS A 463 1.66 -1.86 -16.69
CA HIS A 463 2.20 -2.83 -15.75
C HIS A 463 2.76 -4.04 -16.46
N TYR A 464 3.93 -4.50 -16.05
CA TYR A 464 4.47 -5.80 -16.47
C TYR A 464 5.61 -6.29 -15.57
N TYR A 465 5.56 -7.58 -15.28
CA TYR A 465 6.56 -8.33 -14.55
C TYR A 465 7.17 -9.34 -15.52
N GLN A 466 8.48 -9.23 -15.77
CA GLN A 466 9.12 -9.96 -16.86
C GLN A 466 10.42 -10.62 -16.41
N SER A 467 10.91 -11.61 -17.18
CA SER A 467 12.20 -12.23 -16.92
C SER A 467 13.39 -11.31 -17.27
N PRO A 468 14.60 -11.57 -16.75
CA PRO A 468 15.80 -10.86 -17.17
C PRO A 468 16.00 -10.86 -18.67
N GLY A 469 15.75 -12.00 -19.32
CA GLY A 469 15.88 -12.13 -20.77
C GLY A 469 14.92 -11.21 -21.52
N TRP A 470 13.68 -11.07 -21.04
CA TRP A 470 12.74 -10.14 -21.66
C TRP A 470 13.24 -8.70 -21.61
N PHE A 471 13.67 -8.23 -20.43
CA PHE A 471 14.20 -6.87 -20.28
C PHE A 471 15.44 -6.62 -21.14
N LEU A 472 16.35 -7.59 -21.24
CA LEU A 472 17.53 -7.48 -22.10
C LEU A 472 17.19 -7.38 -23.59
N HIS A 473 16.19 -8.13 -24.04
CA HIS A 473 15.79 -8.16 -25.46
C HIS A 473 14.76 -7.08 -25.85
N ASN A 474 14.23 -6.33 -24.91
CA ASN A 474 13.23 -5.28 -25.15
C ASN A 474 13.68 -3.90 -24.69
N GLN A 475 14.98 -3.61 -24.77
CA GLN A 475 15.53 -2.29 -24.47
C GLN A 475 14.97 -1.19 -25.38
N ASP A 476 14.45 -1.56 -26.56
CA ASP A 476 13.81 -0.69 -27.54
C ASP A 476 12.26 -0.69 -27.44
N PHE A 477 11.69 -1.17 -26.33
CA PHE A 477 10.24 -1.30 -26.19
C PHE A 477 9.54 0.05 -26.41
N TYR A 478 9.97 1.09 -25.70
CA TYR A 478 9.42 2.43 -25.82
C TYR A 478 9.93 3.21 -27.06
N ASP A 479 11.01 2.80 -27.67
CA ASP A 479 11.50 3.40 -28.93
C ASP A 479 10.47 3.27 -30.05
N LYS A 480 9.60 2.25 -29.98
CA LYS A 480 8.57 1.92 -30.97
C LYS A 480 7.24 2.64 -30.78
N TYR A 481 7.10 3.41 -29.70
CA TYR A 481 5.85 4.14 -29.41
C TYR A 481 5.62 5.27 -30.41
N ASP A 482 4.35 5.49 -30.74
CA ASP A 482 3.93 6.56 -31.63
C ASP A 482 4.09 7.93 -30.96
N ARG A 483 5.09 8.70 -31.37
CA ARG A 483 5.40 10.03 -30.82
C ARG A 483 4.37 11.10 -31.20
N SER A 484 3.44 10.81 -32.12
CA SER A 484 2.33 11.74 -32.43
C SER A 484 1.28 11.78 -31.31
N LYS A 485 1.24 10.75 -30.45
CA LYS A 485 0.33 10.68 -29.30
C LYS A 485 0.74 11.66 -28.20
N LYS A 486 -0.25 12.32 -27.62
CA LYS A 486 -0.03 13.24 -26.48
C LYS A 486 -0.03 12.52 -25.14
N THR A 487 -0.69 11.36 -25.07
CA THR A 487 -0.77 10.53 -23.88
C THR A 487 0.61 10.01 -23.49
N LYS A 488 1.00 10.24 -22.24
CA LYS A 488 2.27 9.78 -21.68
C LYS A 488 2.09 8.47 -20.96
N VAL A 489 3.21 7.79 -20.72
CA VAL A 489 3.24 6.53 -19.97
C VAL A 489 3.74 6.77 -18.55
N TYR A 490 3.02 6.21 -17.61
CA TYR A 490 3.48 5.86 -16.29
C TYR A 490 3.71 4.34 -16.26
N LEU A 491 4.94 3.88 -16.10
CA LEU A 491 5.25 2.49 -15.82
C LEU A 491 5.06 2.25 -14.33
N GLY A 492 3.81 1.95 -13.94
CA GLY A 492 3.37 2.02 -12.55
C GLY A 492 3.74 0.82 -11.71
N GLU A 493 3.85 -0.35 -12.35
CA GLU A 493 4.33 -1.55 -11.69
C GLU A 493 5.24 -2.34 -12.63
N TYR A 494 6.47 -2.57 -12.21
CA TYR A 494 7.39 -3.46 -12.90
C TYR A 494 8.40 -4.07 -11.94
N ALA A 495 8.84 -5.25 -12.27
CA ALA A 495 10.02 -5.87 -11.66
C ALA A 495 10.56 -6.98 -12.57
N THR A 496 11.84 -7.27 -12.41
CA THR A 496 12.45 -8.45 -13.03
C THR A 496 12.20 -9.68 -12.17
N HIS A 497 11.54 -10.68 -12.71
CA HIS A 497 11.20 -11.92 -12.03
C HIS A 497 12.03 -13.12 -12.50
N ILE A 498 12.64 -13.83 -11.57
CA ILE A 498 13.21 -15.16 -11.79
C ILE A 498 12.43 -16.13 -10.91
N PRO A 499 11.70 -17.11 -11.47
CA PRO A 499 10.91 -18.04 -10.68
C PRO A 499 11.73 -18.73 -9.58
N GLY A 500 11.23 -18.68 -8.34
CA GLY A 500 11.88 -19.29 -7.18
C GLY A 500 13.08 -18.52 -6.61
N ARG A 501 13.31 -17.28 -7.07
CA ARG A 501 14.38 -16.40 -6.53
C ARG A 501 13.83 -15.06 -6.06
N ARG A 502 14.50 -14.53 -5.05
CA ARG A 502 14.40 -13.10 -4.68
C ARG A 502 15.25 -12.27 -5.66
N ALA A 503 15.04 -10.95 -5.62
CA ALA A 503 15.90 -9.99 -6.33
C ALA A 503 17.39 -10.25 -6.05
N ASN A 504 18.21 -10.25 -7.10
CA ASN A 504 19.63 -10.53 -7.05
C ASN A 504 20.39 -9.59 -8.02
N MET A 505 21.68 -9.82 -8.23
CA MET A 505 22.49 -8.96 -9.10
C MET A 505 22.06 -9.02 -10.56
N GLU A 506 21.58 -10.17 -11.05
CA GLU A 506 21.08 -10.31 -12.43
C GLU A 506 19.83 -9.47 -12.64
N THR A 507 18.84 -9.56 -11.73
CA THR A 507 17.63 -8.74 -11.79
C THR A 507 17.95 -7.25 -11.68
N ALA A 508 18.84 -6.87 -10.78
CA ALA A 508 19.25 -5.48 -10.58
C ALA A 508 19.93 -4.87 -11.81
N LEU A 509 20.82 -5.62 -12.48
CA LEU A 509 21.50 -5.16 -13.69
C LEU A 509 20.54 -5.01 -14.87
N THR A 510 19.59 -5.91 -15.02
CA THR A 510 18.57 -5.82 -16.09
C THR A 510 17.61 -4.66 -15.85
N GLU A 511 17.21 -4.41 -14.60
CA GLU A 511 16.43 -3.25 -14.22
C GLU A 511 17.18 -1.93 -14.45
N ALA A 512 18.49 -1.89 -14.13
CA ALA A 512 19.33 -0.72 -14.39
C ALA A 512 19.39 -0.40 -15.90
N LEU A 513 19.61 -1.40 -16.75
CA LEU A 513 19.59 -1.22 -18.20
C LEU A 513 18.25 -0.73 -18.71
N TYR A 514 17.15 -1.26 -18.15
CA TYR A 514 15.81 -0.85 -18.55
C TYR A 514 15.48 0.57 -18.11
N LEU A 515 15.90 0.99 -16.92
CA LEU A 515 15.76 2.38 -16.46
C LEU A 515 16.51 3.35 -17.39
N ALA A 516 17.70 3.01 -17.89
CA ALA A 516 18.39 3.81 -18.90
C ALA A 516 17.58 3.92 -20.21
N ALA A 517 16.86 2.86 -20.59
CA ALA A 517 15.94 2.89 -21.73
C ALA A 517 14.70 3.79 -21.47
N LEU A 518 14.23 3.86 -20.23
CA LEU A 518 13.15 4.79 -19.84
C LEU A 518 13.65 6.24 -19.92
N GLU A 519 14.84 6.54 -19.39
CA GLU A 519 15.46 7.88 -19.51
C GLU A 519 15.59 8.30 -20.99
N ARG A 520 16.06 7.40 -21.87
CA ARG A 520 16.17 7.67 -23.32
C ARG A 520 14.80 8.00 -23.96
N ASN A 521 13.71 7.56 -23.37
CA ASN A 521 12.35 7.73 -23.85
C ASN A 521 11.52 8.69 -22.98
N GLY A 522 12.15 9.71 -22.38
CA GLY A 522 11.46 10.69 -21.52
C GLY A 522 10.36 11.49 -22.22
N ASP A 523 10.35 11.52 -23.55
CA ASP A 523 9.27 12.07 -24.35
C ASP A 523 7.99 11.19 -24.34
N VAL A 524 8.10 9.93 -23.98
CA VAL A 524 6.99 8.95 -23.85
C VAL A 524 6.75 8.59 -22.38
N VAL A 525 7.79 8.16 -21.67
CA VAL A 525 7.70 7.67 -20.28
C VAL A 525 8.01 8.79 -19.30
N HIS A 526 6.99 9.23 -18.60
CA HIS A 526 7.12 10.34 -17.65
C HIS A 526 7.32 9.89 -16.21
N MET A 527 6.83 8.71 -15.84
CA MET A 527 6.86 8.19 -14.47
C MET A 527 7.18 6.71 -14.47
N SER A 528 7.87 6.23 -13.45
CA SER A 528 8.07 4.80 -13.21
C SER A 528 8.18 4.48 -11.72
N SER A 529 7.69 3.32 -11.30
CA SER A 529 7.83 2.82 -9.95
C SER A 529 7.92 1.30 -9.90
N TYR A 530 8.85 0.79 -9.09
CA TYR A 530 9.03 -0.63 -8.83
C TYR A 530 7.93 -1.18 -7.94
N ALA A 531 7.50 -2.42 -8.16
CA ALA A 531 6.48 -3.09 -7.37
C ALA A 531 6.81 -4.58 -7.10
N PRO A 532 6.43 -5.11 -5.91
CA PRO A 532 6.02 -4.40 -4.70
C PRO A 532 7.19 -3.77 -3.94
N LEU A 533 6.89 -2.79 -3.08
CA LEU A 533 7.90 -1.97 -2.41
C LEU A 533 8.45 -2.61 -1.13
N LEU A 534 7.56 -3.07 -0.25
CA LEU A 534 7.87 -3.51 1.12
C LEU A 534 7.31 -4.91 1.41
N ALA A 535 8.09 -5.74 2.10
CA ALA A 535 7.62 -7.03 2.58
C ALA A 535 8.14 -7.36 3.98
N LYS A 536 7.22 -7.66 4.90
CA LYS A 536 7.57 -8.13 6.24
C LYS A 536 8.00 -9.60 6.20
N ASP A 537 9.12 -9.92 6.85
CA ASP A 537 9.62 -11.28 6.98
C ASP A 537 8.57 -12.22 7.59
N GLY A 538 8.43 -13.39 6.99
CA GLY A 538 7.46 -14.39 7.41
C GLY A 538 6.00 -14.06 7.04
N ARG A 539 5.74 -12.90 6.45
CA ARG A 539 4.41 -12.43 6.04
C ARG A 539 4.31 -12.13 4.54
N THR A 540 5.31 -12.52 3.78
CA THR A 540 5.41 -12.27 2.35
C THR A 540 4.42 -13.12 1.57
N GLN A 541 3.53 -12.49 0.83
CA GLN A 541 2.52 -13.12 -0.04
C GLN A 541 2.90 -13.03 -1.52
N TRP A 542 3.71 -12.03 -1.86
CA TRP A 542 4.21 -11.78 -3.21
C TRP A 542 5.74 -11.63 -3.18
N ASN A 543 6.45 -12.18 -4.16
CA ASN A 543 7.91 -12.07 -4.36
C ASN A 543 8.21 -11.87 -5.85
N PRO A 544 9.29 -11.12 -6.20
CA PRO A 544 10.21 -10.41 -5.31
C PRO A 544 9.66 -9.06 -4.84
N ASP A 545 10.20 -8.57 -3.73
CA ASP A 545 9.94 -7.22 -3.20
C ASP A 545 11.23 -6.40 -3.17
N LEU A 546 11.12 -5.08 -3.17
CA LEU A 546 12.29 -4.21 -3.21
C LEU A 546 13.02 -4.14 -1.86
N ILE A 547 12.27 -4.13 -0.76
CA ILE A 547 12.78 -3.97 0.60
C ILE A 547 12.10 -4.98 1.52
N TYR A 548 12.89 -5.84 2.15
CA TYR A 548 12.43 -6.73 3.21
C TYR A 548 12.71 -6.12 4.58
N PHE A 549 11.87 -6.40 5.56
CA PHE A 549 12.04 -5.89 6.92
C PHE A 549 11.44 -6.81 7.98
N ASN A 550 11.87 -6.62 9.23
CA ASN A 550 11.23 -7.14 10.42
C ASN A 550 11.06 -6.02 11.46
N ASN A 551 10.71 -6.35 12.69
CA ASN A 551 10.47 -5.35 13.73
C ASN A 551 11.74 -4.59 14.16
N ARG A 552 12.95 -5.03 13.78
CA ARG A 552 14.23 -4.48 14.24
C ARG A 552 15.08 -3.87 13.14
N GLU A 553 14.97 -4.35 11.92
CA GLU A 553 15.88 -4.00 10.83
C GLU A 553 15.18 -3.93 9.48
N VAL A 554 15.79 -3.18 8.59
CA VAL A 554 15.40 -3.04 7.18
C VAL A 554 16.51 -3.66 6.33
N ARG A 555 16.13 -4.48 5.36
CA ARG A 555 17.05 -5.20 4.45
C ARG A 555 16.72 -4.90 2.99
N PRO A 556 17.25 -3.81 2.45
CA PRO A 556 17.10 -3.48 1.04
C PRO A 556 17.75 -4.52 0.13
N THR A 557 17.13 -4.79 -1.01
CA THR A 557 17.67 -5.69 -2.04
C THR A 557 18.67 -5.00 -2.97
N THR A 558 19.31 -5.77 -3.86
CA THR A 558 20.15 -5.19 -4.93
C THR A 558 19.36 -4.26 -5.84
N GLY A 559 18.08 -4.57 -6.14
CA GLY A 559 17.17 -3.71 -6.90
C GLY A 559 16.94 -2.35 -6.23
N TYR A 560 16.82 -2.32 -4.89
CA TYR A 560 16.70 -1.06 -4.16
C TYR A 560 17.88 -0.12 -4.43
N TYR A 561 19.10 -0.64 -4.44
CA TYR A 561 20.29 0.20 -4.68
C TYR A 561 20.32 0.72 -6.11
N VAL A 562 19.78 -0.01 -7.08
CA VAL A 562 19.59 0.49 -8.45
C VAL A 562 18.59 1.64 -8.47
N GLN A 563 17.40 1.46 -7.88
CA GLN A 563 16.38 2.52 -7.80
C GLN A 563 16.93 3.77 -7.10
N LYS A 564 17.63 3.58 -5.97
CA LYS A 564 18.27 4.66 -5.21
C LYS A 564 19.33 5.39 -6.05
N LEU A 565 20.17 4.65 -6.78
CA LEU A 565 21.20 5.23 -7.64
C LEU A 565 20.59 6.15 -8.70
N TYR A 566 19.55 5.70 -9.40
CA TYR A 566 18.84 6.48 -10.40
C TYR A 566 18.11 7.67 -9.78
N GLY A 567 17.40 7.48 -8.67
CA GLY A 567 16.68 8.58 -8.01
C GLY A 567 17.59 9.68 -7.46
N GLN A 568 18.76 9.31 -6.93
CA GLN A 568 19.75 10.27 -6.40
C GLN A 568 20.59 10.97 -7.48
N ASN A 569 20.73 10.34 -8.65
CA ASN A 569 21.57 10.84 -9.74
C ASN A 569 20.76 11.12 -11.02
N ALA A 570 19.45 11.31 -10.89
CA ALA A 570 18.61 11.68 -12.02
C ALA A 570 19.13 12.97 -12.68
N GLY A 571 19.38 12.90 -13.99
CA GLY A 571 19.78 14.04 -14.80
C GLY A 571 18.58 14.67 -15.49
N ASP A 572 18.82 15.82 -16.14
CA ASP A 572 17.81 16.51 -16.95
C ASP A 572 17.79 15.97 -18.38
N HIS A 573 18.91 15.43 -18.81
CA HIS A 573 19.11 14.99 -20.18
C HIS A 573 19.83 13.63 -20.25
N TYR A 574 19.33 12.77 -21.11
CA TYR A 574 19.99 11.55 -21.57
C TYR A 574 20.93 11.92 -22.74
N ILE A 575 22.18 11.45 -22.71
CA ILE A 575 23.21 11.72 -23.70
C ILE A 575 23.80 10.43 -24.24
#